data_0df94d17e38a6c71aab1dc6097b49a02
#
_entry.id   0df94d17e38a6c71aab1dc6097b49a02
#
_cell.length_a   1.000
_cell.length_b   1.000
_cell.length_c   1.000
_cell.angle_alpha   90.00
_cell.angle_beta   90.00
_cell.angle_gamma   90.00
#
_symmetry.space_group_name_H-M   'P 1'
#
loop_
_entity.id
_entity.type
_entity.pdbx_description
1 polymer ?
#
loop_
_entity_poly.entity_id
_entity_poly.type
_entity_poly.pdbx_seq_one_letter_code
_entity_poly.pdbx_strand_id
1 'polypeptide(L)'
;RSVLDHIDVSQYQSYGNFHFTTEDGTLGVKGYVTNHPVFSDQLSCYTKIYTCGPDLMMKAIGKKAILDDIFCEVSLENLMACGFGVCLCCVEDTRTGHKCVCTDGPVFNVKELKW
;
A
#
# COMPACT_ATOMS: atom_id res chain seq x y z
N ARG A 1 -14.56 2.10 3.72
CA ARG A 1 -15.51 3.02 3.06
C ARG A 1 -16.24 3.88 4.08
N SER A 2 -16.64 3.33 5.21
CA SER A 2 -17.34 4.01 6.30
C SER A 2 -16.80 3.59 7.67
N VAL A 3 -17.29 4.19 8.76
CA VAL A 3 -16.94 3.79 10.12
C VAL A 3 -17.30 2.32 10.42
N LEU A 4 -18.25 1.74 9.72
CA LEU A 4 -18.64 0.34 9.88
C LEU A 4 -17.58 -0.66 9.37
N ASP A 5 -16.69 -0.20 8.52
CA ASP A 5 -15.57 -1.00 7.98
C ASP A 5 -14.28 -0.83 8.83
N HIS A 6 -14.37 -0.09 9.94
CA HIS A 6 -13.23 0.23 10.79
C HIS A 6 -12.78 -0.97 11.62
N ILE A 7 -11.46 -1.16 11.65
CA ILE A 7 -10.82 -2.14 12.54
C ILE A 7 -10.53 -1.45 13.88
N ASP A 8 -10.88 -2.09 14.99
CA ASP A 8 -10.55 -1.57 16.31
C ASP A 8 -9.02 -1.57 16.52
N VAL A 9 -8.46 -0.38 16.64
CA VAL A 9 -7.02 -0.17 16.86
C VAL A 9 -6.67 0.18 18.29
N SER A 10 -7.63 0.12 19.23
CA SER A 10 -7.44 0.54 20.63
C SER A 10 -6.25 -0.15 21.30
N GLN A 11 -6.06 -1.44 21.04
CA GLN A 11 -4.94 -2.24 21.56
C GLN A 11 -3.56 -1.87 20.97
N TYR A 12 -3.53 -1.12 19.88
CA TYR A 12 -2.27 -0.75 19.18
C TYR A 12 -1.87 0.71 19.39
N GLN A 13 -2.65 1.50 20.12
CA GLN A 13 -2.42 2.94 20.31
C GLN A 13 -1.05 3.27 20.92
N SER A 14 -0.49 2.36 21.72
CA SER A 14 0.85 2.53 22.31
C SER A 14 2.00 2.38 21.31
N TYR A 15 1.74 1.83 20.12
CA TYR A 15 2.76 1.55 19.10
C TYR A 15 2.90 2.64 18.05
N GLY A 16 1.97 3.57 17.95
CA GLY A 16 2.04 4.65 16.97
C GLY A 16 0.80 5.51 16.88
N ASN A 17 0.85 6.47 15.97
CA ASN A 17 -0.26 7.36 15.65
C ASN A 17 -1.14 6.73 14.58
N PHE A 18 -2.44 6.71 14.80
CA PHE A 18 -3.42 6.20 13.85
C PHE A 18 -4.18 7.35 13.20
N HIS A 19 -4.21 7.31 11.89
CA HIS A 19 -4.95 8.26 11.07
C HIS A 19 -5.97 7.51 10.23
N PHE A 20 -7.17 8.07 10.11
CA PHE A 20 -8.27 7.43 9.41
C PHE A 20 -8.74 8.29 8.26
N THR A 21 -9.09 7.62 7.17
CA THR A 21 -9.84 8.22 6.07
C THR A 21 -11.03 7.33 5.73
N THR A 22 -12.18 7.94 5.50
CA THR A 22 -13.37 7.24 4.99
C THR A 22 -13.96 8.01 3.83
N GLU A 23 -14.44 7.29 2.83
CA GLU A 23 -14.98 7.92 1.62
C GLU A 23 -16.16 8.84 1.94
N ASP A 24 -16.98 8.46 2.92
CA ASP A 24 -18.15 9.22 3.37
C ASP A 24 -17.84 10.29 4.44
N GLY A 25 -16.64 10.22 5.07
CA GLY A 25 -16.24 11.14 6.14
C GLY A 25 -16.84 10.82 7.51
N THR A 26 -17.35 9.60 7.71
CA THR A 26 -17.92 9.18 9.00
C THR A 26 -16.86 8.92 10.07
N LEU A 27 -15.60 8.69 9.66
CA LEU A 27 -14.47 8.58 10.56
C LEU A 27 -13.22 9.20 9.92
N GLY A 28 -12.53 10.07 10.64
CA GLY A 28 -11.30 10.73 10.19
C GLY A 28 -11.51 11.71 9.04
N VAL A 29 -10.57 11.77 8.12
CA VAL A 29 -10.63 12.67 6.96
C VAL A 29 -11.49 12.04 5.85
N LYS A 30 -12.37 12.84 5.27
CA LYS A 30 -13.20 12.40 4.14
C LYS A 30 -12.36 12.22 2.89
N GLY A 31 -12.50 11.08 2.25
CA GLY A 31 -11.83 10.75 0.99
C GLY A 31 -10.92 9.53 1.08
N TYR A 32 -9.96 9.48 0.16
CA TYR A 32 -8.96 8.42 0.10
C TYR A 32 -7.74 8.73 0.98
N VAL A 33 -6.89 7.75 1.24
CA VAL A 33 -5.66 7.93 2.03
C VAL A 33 -4.79 9.08 1.49
N THR A 34 -4.77 9.28 0.18
CA THR A 34 -4.04 10.36 -0.49
C THR A 34 -4.58 11.76 -0.21
N ASN A 35 -5.80 11.86 0.35
CA ASN A 35 -6.39 13.13 0.77
C ASN A 35 -6.02 13.51 2.21
N HIS A 36 -5.41 12.59 2.97
CA HIS A 36 -5.03 12.88 4.34
C HIS A 36 -3.82 13.82 4.39
N PRO A 37 -3.81 14.86 5.26
CA PRO A 37 -2.69 15.82 5.36
C PRO A 37 -1.32 15.19 5.63
N VAL A 38 -1.27 14.09 6.37
CA VAL A 38 -0.03 13.31 6.57
C VAL A 38 0.56 12.86 5.23
N PHE A 39 -0.28 12.47 4.28
CA PHE A 39 0.19 12.03 2.97
C PHE A 39 0.47 13.20 2.01
N SER A 40 -0.36 14.25 2.02
CA SER A 40 -0.20 15.39 1.11
C SER A 40 0.96 16.31 1.51
N ASP A 41 1.09 16.60 2.81
CA ASP A 41 1.92 17.71 3.29
C ASP A 41 3.12 17.26 4.14
N GLN A 42 3.03 16.08 4.78
CA GLN A 42 4.01 15.63 5.76
C GLN A 42 4.76 14.36 5.35
N LEU A 43 4.55 13.85 4.13
CA LEU A 43 5.14 12.59 3.69
C LEU A 43 6.66 12.60 3.77
N SER A 44 7.29 13.73 3.46
CA SER A 44 8.74 13.93 3.51
C SER A 44 9.34 13.81 4.92
N CYS A 45 8.54 13.86 5.98
CA CYS A 45 8.99 13.63 7.36
C CYS A 45 9.23 12.13 7.65
N TYR A 46 8.78 11.24 6.78
CA TYR A 46 8.93 9.79 6.94
C TYR A 46 10.08 9.27 6.08
N THR A 47 10.85 8.35 6.62
CA THR A 47 11.98 7.72 5.92
C THR A 47 11.59 6.49 5.12
N LYS A 48 10.47 5.85 5.49
CA LYS A 48 9.98 4.62 4.86
C LYS A 48 8.46 4.61 4.82
N ILE A 49 7.95 4.00 3.76
CA ILE A 49 6.51 3.76 3.56
C ILE A 49 6.30 2.27 3.30
N TYR A 50 5.35 1.69 3.99
CA TYR A 50 4.85 0.35 3.72
C TYR A 50 3.37 0.45 3.41
N THR A 51 2.94 -0.15 2.31
CA THR A 51 1.53 -0.07 1.90
C THR A 51 0.99 -1.41 1.42
N CYS A 52 -0.26 -1.66 1.75
CA CYS A 52 -1.04 -2.79 1.30
C CYS A 52 -2.49 -2.34 1.10
N GLY A 53 -3.17 -2.89 0.12
CA GLY A 53 -4.58 -2.61 -0.15
C GLY A 53 -4.91 -2.51 -1.64
N PRO A 54 -5.97 -1.78 -2.02
CA PRO A 54 -6.39 -1.66 -3.41
C PRO A 54 -5.27 -1.18 -4.33
N ASP A 55 -5.16 -1.81 -5.50
CA ASP A 55 -4.10 -1.56 -6.49
C ASP A 55 -3.92 -0.06 -6.82
N LEU A 56 -5.03 0.63 -7.08
CA LEU A 56 -4.98 2.08 -7.36
C LEU A 56 -4.42 2.90 -6.18
N MET A 57 -4.71 2.50 -4.96
CA MET A 57 -4.18 3.15 -3.76
C MET A 57 -2.67 2.93 -3.67
N MET A 58 -2.21 1.69 -3.79
CA MET A 58 -0.78 1.36 -3.74
C MET A 58 0.00 2.06 -4.84
N LYS A 59 -0.54 2.12 -6.06
CA LYS A 59 0.06 2.86 -7.18
C LYS A 59 0.16 4.37 -6.90
N ALA A 60 -0.87 4.97 -6.33
CA ALA A 60 -0.85 6.40 -6.00
C ALA A 60 0.20 6.71 -4.92
N ILE A 61 0.27 5.87 -3.87
CA ILE A 61 1.28 5.99 -2.81
C ILE A 61 2.68 5.77 -3.37
N GLY A 62 2.87 4.71 -4.17
CA GLY A 62 4.16 4.38 -4.76
C GLY A 62 4.71 5.47 -5.67
N LYS A 63 3.87 6.05 -6.54
CA LYS A 63 4.26 7.19 -7.40
C LYS A 63 4.71 8.39 -6.57
N LYS A 64 3.98 8.73 -5.52
CA LYS A 64 4.34 9.84 -4.64
C LYS A 64 5.67 9.56 -3.92
N ALA A 65 5.85 8.34 -3.41
CA ALA A 65 7.09 7.94 -2.75
C ALA A 65 8.31 8.01 -3.68
N ILE A 66 8.14 7.61 -4.96
CA ILE A 66 9.20 7.74 -5.98
C ILE A 66 9.54 9.21 -6.23
N LEU A 67 8.54 10.08 -6.36
CA LEU A 67 8.74 11.52 -6.61
C LEU A 67 9.47 12.20 -5.45
N ASP A 68 9.16 11.83 -4.22
CA ASP A 68 9.75 12.39 -3.01
C ASP A 68 11.05 11.65 -2.57
N ASP A 69 11.50 10.67 -3.37
CA ASP A 69 12.66 9.79 -3.10
C ASP A 69 12.61 9.11 -1.73
N ILE A 70 11.41 8.69 -1.31
CA ILE A 70 11.20 7.97 -0.06
C ILE A 70 11.21 6.46 -0.35
N PHE A 71 11.88 5.69 0.52
CA PHE A 71 11.82 4.23 0.45
C PHE A 71 10.38 3.74 0.60
N CYS A 72 9.90 2.93 -0.35
CA CYS A 72 8.54 2.42 -0.31
C CYS A 72 8.49 0.95 -0.74
N GLU A 73 7.85 0.14 0.10
CA GLU A 73 7.50 -1.25 -0.21
C GLU A 73 5.99 -1.42 -0.25
N VAL A 74 5.56 -2.27 -1.17
CA VAL A 74 4.16 -2.60 -1.37
C VAL A 74 3.96 -4.10 -1.21
N SER A 75 2.95 -4.49 -0.47
CA SER A 75 2.52 -5.88 -0.36
C SER A 75 1.40 -6.13 -1.36
N LEU A 76 1.71 -6.91 -2.40
CA LEU A 76 0.77 -7.21 -3.48
C LEU A 76 -0.18 -8.35 -3.09
N GLU A 77 -1.43 -8.22 -3.50
CA GLU A 77 -2.50 -9.21 -3.29
C GLU A 77 -2.99 -9.78 -4.62
N ASN A 78 -2.07 -10.17 -5.50
CA ASN A 78 -2.44 -10.79 -6.78
C ASN A 78 -3.20 -12.10 -6.55
N LEU A 79 -4.13 -12.40 -7.46
CA LEU A 79 -4.85 -13.67 -7.41
C LEU A 79 -3.86 -14.84 -7.46
N MET A 80 -3.93 -15.71 -6.47
CA MET A 80 -3.02 -16.86 -6.34
C MET A 80 -3.81 -18.16 -6.47
N ALA A 81 -3.36 -19.07 -7.34
CA ALA A 81 -3.95 -20.39 -7.49
C ALA A 81 -3.06 -21.47 -6.86
N CYS A 82 -1.79 -21.62 -7.30
CA CYS A 82 -0.94 -22.71 -6.83
C CYS A 82 -0.11 -22.37 -5.60
N GLY A 83 0.28 -21.12 -5.39
CA GLY A 83 1.12 -20.69 -4.27
C GLY A 83 2.62 -21.04 -4.38
N PHE A 84 3.07 -21.70 -5.46
CA PHE A 84 4.46 -22.16 -5.63
C PHE A 84 5.05 -21.88 -7.03
N GLY A 85 4.52 -20.88 -7.73
CA GLY A 85 5.15 -20.31 -8.92
C GLY A 85 4.90 -21.04 -10.25
N VAL A 86 4.12 -22.11 -10.30
CA VAL A 86 3.94 -22.93 -11.50
C VAL A 86 2.81 -22.45 -12.43
N CYS A 87 1.69 -21.99 -11.85
CA CYS A 87 0.51 -21.62 -12.64
C CYS A 87 0.61 -20.23 -13.29
N LEU A 88 1.56 -19.41 -12.88
CA LEU A 88 1.77 -18.03 -13.34
C LEU A 88 0.57 -17.10 -13.17
N CYS A 89 -0.40 -17.48 -12.30
CA CYS A 89 -1.60 -16.72 -12.06
C CYS A 89 -1.32 -15.38 -11.35
N CYS A 90 -0.31 -15.35 -10.47
CA CYS A 90 0.06 -14.19 -9.67
C CYS A 90 1.27 -13.43 -10.24
N VAL A 91 1.52 -13.53 -11.55
CA VAL A 91 2.66 -12.85 -12.19
C VAL A 91 2.47 -11.34 -12.12
N GLU A 92 3.52 -10.65 -11.70
CA GLU A 92 3.66 -9.20 -11.74
C GLU A 92 4.78 -8.81 -12.71
N ASP A 93 4.55 -7.75 -13.48
CA ASP A 93 5.54 -7.24 -14.42
C ASP A 93 6.47 -6.25 -13.72
N THR A 94 7.74 -6.59 -13.62
CA THR A 94 8.75 -5.78 -12.96
C THR A 94 9.79 -5.27 -13.97
N ARG A 95 10.61 -4.32 -13.55
CA ARG A 95 11.70 -3.77 -14.37
C ARG A 95 12.79 -4.80 -14.70
N THR A 96 12.88 -5.87 -13.91
CA THR A 96 13.85 -6.97 -14.09
C THR A 96 13.21 -8.22 -14.72
N GLY A 97 11.97 -8.13 -15.19
CA GLY A 97 11.22 -9.24 -15.79
C GLY A 97 9.97 -9.59 -14.99
N HIS A 98 9.36 -10.73 -15.33
CA HIS A 98 8.17 -11.22 -14.64
C HIS A 98 8.57 -11.94 -13.35
N LYS A 99 7.85 -11.62 -12.26
CA LYS A 99 8.01 -12.26 -10.95
C LYS A 99 6.68 -12.84 -10.47
N CYS A 100 6.72 -13.97 -9.81
CA CYS A 100 5.52 -14.56 -9.19
C CYS A 100 5.36 -14.04 -7.77
N VAL A 101 4.28 -13.34 -7.49
CA VAL A 101 4.02 -12.76 -6.16
C VAL A 101 4.04 -13.80 -5.05
N CYS A 102 3.63 -15.04 -5.32
CA CYS A 102 3.62 -16.13 -4.35
C CYS A 102 5.00 -16.67 -3.96
N THR A 103 6.04 -16.50 -4.81
CA THR A 103 7.39 -17.02 -4.57
C THR A 103 8.44 -15.93 -4.42
N ASP A 104 8.30 -14.84 -5.18
CA ASP A 104 9.26 -13.73 -5.20
C ASP A 104 8.84 -12.58 -4.27
N GLY A 105 7.56 -12.56 -3.87
CA GLY A 105 6.96 -11.55 -3.01
C GLY A 105 6.42 -12.14 -1.68
N PRO A 106 5.32 -11.62 -1.16
CA PRO A 106 4.42 -10.62 -1.75
C PRO A 106 4.92 -9.17 -1.67
N VAL A 107 6.00 -8.90 -0.94
CA VAL A 107 6.52 -7.54 -0.72
C VAL A 107 7.55 -7.19 -1.77
N PHE A 108 7.34 -6.07 -2.45
CA PHE A 108 8.23 -5.55 -3.49
C PHE A 108 8.58 -4.09 -3.22
N ASN A 109 9.81 -3.70 -3.53
CA ASN A 109 10.14 -2.27 -3.59
C ASN A 109 9.40 -1.64 -4.77
N VAL A 110 8.75 -0.51 -4.55
CA VAL A 110 7.97 0.17 -5.60
C VAL A 110 8.81 0.54 -6.82
N LYS A 111 10.12 0.77 -6.64
CA LYS A 111 11.06 1.05 -7.74
C LYS A 111 11.30 -0.15 -8.67
N GLU A 112 10.97 -1.36 -8.23
CA GLU A 112 11.06 -2.56 -9.06
C GLU A 112 9.85 -2.73 -9.99
N LEU A 113 8.71 -2.17 -9.62
CA LEU A 113 7.45 -2.31 -10.34
C LEU A 113 7.37 -1.35 -11.53
N LYS A 114 6.59 -1.70 -12.54
CA LYS A 114 6.32 -0.87 -13.72
C LYS A 114 5.02 -0.07 -13.56
N TRP A 115 4.92 0.64 -12.48
CA TRP A 115 3.72 1.43 -12.14
C TRP A 115 3.76 2.87 -12.64
#